data_e673fe8fc5124f43baeafecdc8eac34c
#
_entry.id   e673fe8fc5124f43baeafecdc8eac34c
#
_cell.length_a   1.000
_cell.length_b   1.000
_cell.length_c   1.000
_cell.angle_alpha   90.00
_cell.angle_beta   90.00
_cell.angle_gamma   90.00
#
_symmetry.space_group_name_H-M   'P 1'
#
loop_
_entity.id
_entity.type
_entity.pdbx_description
1 polymer ?
#
loop_
_entity_poly.entity_id
_entity_poly.type
_entity_poly.pdbx_seq_one_letter_code
_entity_poly.pdbx_strand_id
1 'polypeptide(L)'
;MRGALRMAAVLTMVPISLVGSTASGSPSSQQEGPKIYISADFEGVTGVVTGEQLGPDGFEYARFREFMTGEVLAAIEGARAAGAGEILVSDSHGNGQNLLIDRFGEDVKIVRSWPRALTMMEGIDDSFDGAIFIGYHAGTTNPEGVRAHTMSSATLTDIRINDYSSNETIWNAAVAGNFGVPVIMVSGDDATAAEAKARLGDIETAVVKWAHSFHSATTLTPKAGQAVIRQTAERAVRRLLAGEIDPYLVQTPVAITVRFKHYQPSQILAYLQMFERIDAHAVRYNAADMEEATRTLVFLRNYRADITP
;
A
#
# COMPACT_ATOMS: atom_id res chain seq x y z
N MET A 1 -24.07 87.60 48.89
CA MET A 1 -22.87 86.83 49.31
C MET A 1 -22.86 85.52 48.59
N ARG A 2 -21.90 85.31 47.87
CA ARG A 2 -21.43 84.21 46.96
C ARG A 2 -22.33 83.01 46.72
N GLY A 3 -22.98 83.05 45.58
CA GLY A 3 -23.65 81.82 44.95
C GLY A 3 -22.66 80.95 44.20
N ALA A 4 -22.73 79.65 44.47
CA ALA A 4 -21.91 78.70 43.73
C ALA A 4 -22.76 78.08 42.63
N LEU A 5 -22.33 78.26 41.38
CA LEU A 5 -22.90 77.74 40.18
C LEU A 5 -22.42 76.24 40.02
N ARG A 6 -23.34 75.30 40.01
CA ARG A 6 -23.02 73.86 39.71
C ARG A 6 -23.22 73.62 38.22
N MET A 7 -22.12 73.32 37.50
CA MET A 7 -22.18 72.82 36.14
C MET A 7 -22.41 71.31 36.17
N ALA A 8 -23.48 70.86 35.53
CA ALA A 8 -23.76 69.48 35.31
C ALA A 8 -23.10 69.05 33.97
N ALA A 9 -22.16 68.12 34.03
CA ALA A 9 -21.57 67.51 32.83
C ALA A 9 -22.47 66.35 32.37
N VAL A 10 -22.99 66.46 31.18
CA VAL A 10 -23.72 65.37 30.47
C VAL A 10 -22.70 64.48 29.77
N LEU A 11 -22.59 63.25 30.28
CA LEU A 11 -21.74 62.22 29.67
C LEU A 11 -22.57 61.45 28.63
N THR A 12 -22.30 61.69 27.34
CA THR A 12 -22.90 60.91 26.23
C THR A 12 -22.12 59.61 26.08
N MET A 13 -22.75 58.47 26.42
CA MET A 13 -22.25 57.14 26.11
C MET A 13 -22.53 56.81 24.64
N VAL A 14 -21.46 56.60 23.85
CA VAL A 14 -21.51 56.03 22.51
C VAL A 14 -21.47 54.49 22.65
N PRO A 15 -22.41 53.73 22.12
CA PRO A 15 -22.33 52.27 22.16
C PRO A 15 -21.30 51.78 21.17
N ILE A 16 -20.24 51.11 21.65
CA ILE A 16 -19.28 50.34 20.81
C ILE A 16 -19.96 49.06 20.43
N SER A 17 -20.41 48.95 19.18
CA SER A 17 -20.88 47.70 18.61
C SER A 17 -19.67 46.80 18.32
N LEU A 18 -19.46 45.77 19.15
CA LEU A 18 -18.54 44.65 18.82
C LEU A 18 -19.14 43.87 17.65
N VAL A 19 -18.61 44.05 16.46
CA VAL A 19 -18.82 43.17 15.32
C VAL A 19 -17.98 41.91 15.59
N GLY A 20 -18.60 40.89 16.18
CA GLY A 20 -18.02 39.56 16.28
C GLY A 20 -17.91 38.96 14.89
N SER A 21 -16.69 38.91 14.34
CA SER A 21 -16.40 38.16 13.13
C SER A 21 -16.39 36.66 13.52
N THR A 22 -17.51 35.98 13.34
CA THR A 22 -17.55 34.52 13.35
C THR A 22 -16.90 34.05 12.07
N ALA A 23 -15.62 33.68 12.16
CA ALA A 23 -14.99 32.86 11.14
C ALA A 23 -15.72 31.51 11.12
N SER A 24 -16.73 31.39 10.27
CA SER A 24 -17.29 30.12 9.88
C SER A 24 -16.20 29.40 9.06
N GLY A 25 -15.40 28.57 9.74
CA GLY A 25 -14.62 27.54 9.05
C GLY A 25 -15.61 26.68 8.29
N SER A 26 -15.60 26.77 6.97
CA SER A 26 -16.32 25.83 6.13
C SER A 26 -15.83 24.44 6.50
N PRO A 27 -16.70 23.45 6.77
CA PRO A 27 -16.27 22.07 6.88
C PRO A 27 -15.59 21.74 5.55
N SER A 28 -14.42 21.14 5.61
CA SER A 28 -13.74 20.58 4.43
C SER A 28 -14.78 19.71 3.74
N SER A 29 -15.17 20.07 2.52
CA SER A 29 -16.04 19.23 1.71
C SER A 29 -15.37 17.88 1.61
N GLN A 30 -15.94 16.86 2.26
CA GLN A 30 -15.56 15.47 1.96
C GLN A 30 -15.74 15.35 0.45
N GLN A 31 -14.69 14.95 -0.23
CA GLN A 31 -14.68 14.80 -1.67
C GLN A 31 -15.63 13.63 -1.98
N GLU A 32 -16.80 13.92 -2.53
CA GLU A 32 -17.77 12.89 -2.93
C GLU A 32 -17.09 11.93 -3.92
N GLY A 33 -17.30 10.61 -3.77
CA GLY A 33 -16.74 9.58 -4.65
C GLY A 33 -16.08 8.43 -3.88
N PRO A 34 -15.72 7.33 -4.56
CA PRO A 34 -15.14 6.18 -3.91
C PRO A 34 -13.80 6.52 -3.26
N LYS A 35 -13.58 5.95 -2.07
CA LYS A 35 -12.33 6.03 -1.33
C LYS A 35 -11.39 4.94 -1.79
N ILE A 36 -10.22 5.32 -2.30
CA ILE A 36 -9.26 4.42 -2.93
C ILE A 36 -7.99 4.30 -2.09
N TYR A 37 -7.60 3.07 -1.81
CA TYR A 37 -6.32 2.73 -1.21
C TYR A 37 -5.29 2.42 -2.31
N ILE A 38 -4.09 3.00 -2.25
CA ILE A 38 -3.00 2.70 -3.18
C ILE A 38 -1.81 2.15 -2.39
N SER A 39 -1.44 0.88 -2.62
CA SER A 39 -0.19 0.32 -2.12
C SER A 39 0.86 0.40 -3.22
N ALA A 40 1.97 1.06 -2.94
CA ALA A 40 3.05 1.30 -3.90
C ALA A 40 4.31 0.51 -3.51
N ASP A 41 4.70 -0.40 -4.37
CA ASP A 41 5.94 -1.16 -4.33
C ASP A 41 6.90 -0.69 -5.43
N PHE A 42 8.10 -1.23 -5.51
CA PHE A 42 9.12 -0.65 -6.38
C PHE A 42 9.63 -1.59 -7.46
N GLU A 43 9.72 -2.88 -7.19
CA GLU A 43 10.27 -3.89 -8.13
C GLU A 43 9.54 -3.92 -9.46
N GLY A 44 8.21 -3.72 -9.44
CA GLY A 44 7.37 -3.72 -10.63
C GLY A 44 7.35 -2.40 -11.41
N VAL A 45 7.96 -1.34 -10.91
CA VAL A 45 8.02 -0.03 -11.58
C VAL A 45 8.74 -0.13 -12.91
N THR A 46 8.32 0.67 -13.88
CA THR A 46 8.92 0.78 -15.20
C THR A 46 10.44 0.94 -15.13
N GLY A 47 11.16 0.06 -15.83
CA GLY A 47 12.62 0.10 -15.93
C GLY A 47 13.38 -0.54 -14.78
N VAL A 48 12.75 -0.88 -13.67
CA VAL A 48 13.42 -1.58 -12.55
C VAL A 48 13.73 -3.01 -12.94
N VAL A 49 15.01 -3.41 -12.79
CA VAL A 49 15.50 -4.76 -13.12
C VAL A 49 16.49 -5.31 -12.11
N THR A 50 17.20 -4.45 -11.35
CA THR A 50 18.22 -4.87 -10.39
C THR A 50 18.06 -4.17 -9.03
N GLY A 51 18.89 -4.52 -8.05
CA GLY A 51 18.94 -3.85 -6.75
C GLY A 51 19.41 -2.38 -6.82
N GLU A 52 20.08 -1.99 -7.91
CA GLU A 52 20.63 -0.63 -8.11
C GLU A 52 19.55 0.45 -8.19
N GLN A 53 18.32 0.06 -8.52
CA GLN A 53 17.16 0.96 -8.55
C GLN A 53 16.37 0.98 -7.24
N LEU A 54 16.58 0.00 -6.34
CA LEU A 54 15.63 -0.35 -5.27
C LEU A 54 15.99 0.16 -3.88
N GLY A 55 17.19 0.64 -3.65
CA GLY A 55 17.62 1.06 -2.32
C GLY A 55 18.58 2.24 -2.31
N PRO A 56 18.73 2.93 -1.17
CA PRO A 56 19.51 4.17 -1.06
C PRO A 56 20.98 4.04 -1.51
N ASP A 57 21.55 2.84 -1.43
CA ASP A 57 22.94 2.58 -1.82
C ASP A 57 23.09 2.34 -3.33
N GLY A 58 21.99 2.16 -4.06
CA GLY A 58 21.99 1.93 -5.50
C GLY A 58 22.21 3.21 -6.31
N PHE A 59 23.05 3.14 -7.34
CA PHE A 59 23.43 4.33 -8.11
C PHE A 59 22.29 4.96 -8.91
N GLU A 60 21.20 4.24 -9.18
CA GLU A 60 20.03 4.73 -9.88
C GLU A 60 18.83 5.06 -8.95
N TYR A 61 18.90 4.69 -7.68
CA TYR A 61 17.76 4.80 -6.76
C TYR A 61 17.11 6.17 -6.74
N ALA A 62 17.90 7.25 -6.63
CA ALA A 62 17.38 8.60 -6.60
C ALA A 62 16.55 8.94 -7.84
N ARG A 63 16.99 8.46 -9.02
CA ARG A 63 16.28 8.65 -10.28
C ARG A 63 15.01 7.82 -10.36
N PHE A 64 15.05 6.58 -9.91
CA PHE A 64 13.92 5.67 -10.00
C PHE A 64 12.81 5.98 -8.98
N ARG A 65 13.11 6.65 -7.87
CA ARG A 65 12.10 7.24 -6.99
C ARG A 65 11.17 8.21 -7.73
N GLU A 66 11.70 8.98 -8.69
CA GLU A 66 10.88 9.86 -9.53
C GLU A 66 9.92 9.03 -10.42
N PHE A 67 10.37 7.88 -10.92
CA PHE A 67 9.52 7.00 -11.74
C PHE A 67 8.43 6.35 -10.90
N MET A 68 8.76 5.79 -9.74
CA MET A 68 7.79 5.24 -8.78
C MET A 68 6.74 6.29 -8.40
N THR A 69 7.19 7.49 -8.01
CA THR A 69 6.29 8.60 -7.65
C THR A 69 5.38 8.97 -8.83
N GLY A 70 5.94 9.04 -10.05
CA GLY A 70 5.19 9.33 -11.26
C GLY A 70 4.13 8.29 -11.60
N GLU A 71 4.39 7.00 -11.34
CA GLU A 71 3.41 5.92 -11.54
C GLU A 71 2.27 5.99 -10.52
N VAL A 72 2.57 6.29 -9.25
CA VAL A 72 1.53 6.51 -8.24
C VAL A 72 0.68 7.74 -8.57
N LEU A 73 1.29 8.84 -8.98
CA LEU A 73 0.56 10.03 -9.42
C LEU A 73 -0.32 9.75 -10.64
N ALA A 74 0.17 8.97 -11.60
CA ALA A 74 -0.62 8.55 -12.75
C ALA A 74 -1.84 7.69 -12.36
N ALA A 75 -1.68 6.81 -11.36
CA ALA A 75 -2.80 6.04 -10.81
C ALA A 75 -3.82 6.95 -10.10
N ILE A 76 -3.36 7.93 -9.34
CA ILE A 76 -4.22 8.96 -8.70
C ILE A 76 -4.99 9.76 -9.76
N GLU A 77 -4.32 10.23 -10.81
CA GLU A 77 -4.95 10.96 -11.91
C GLU A 77 -6.03 10.12 -12.61
N GLY A 78 -5.75 8.84 -12.88
CA GLY A 78 -6.72 7.92 -13.48
C GLY A 78 -7.91 7.67 -12.56
N ALA A 79 -7.68 7.40 -11.27
CA ALA A 79 -8.74 7.21 -10.28
C ALA A 79 -9.63 8.45 -10.15
N ARG A 80 -9.05 9.65 -10.10
CA ARG A 80 -9.76 10.93 -10.06
C ARG A 80 -10.58 11.17 -11.31
N ALA A 81 -10.05 10.84 -12.50
CA ALA A 81 -10.78 10.97 -13.77
C ALA A 81 -12.04 10.09 -13.81
N ALA A 82 -12.07 9.00 -13.03
CA ALA A 82 -13.25 8.14 -12.85
C ALA A 82 -14.14 8.55 -11.65
N GLY A 83 -13.80 9.61 -10.93
CA GLY A 83 -14.60 10.14 -9.83
C GLY A 83 -14.15 9.73 -8.43
N ALA A 84 -12.94 9.17 -8.25
CA ALA A 84 -12.43 8.86 -6.92
C ALA A 84 -12.37 10.12 -6.03
N GLY A 85 -12.85 9.96 -4.81
CA GLY A 85 -12.84 10.98 -3.76
C GLY A 85 -11.56 10.97 -2.92
N GLU A 86 -11.58 10.38 -1.74
CA GLU A 86 -10.42 10.28 -0.85
C GLU A 86 -9.40 9.26 -1.37
N ILE A 87 -8.10 9.58 -1.25
CA ILE A 87 -7.02 8.67 -1.62
C ILE A 87 -6.01 8.59 -0.48
N LEU A 88 -5.69 7.36 -0.05
CA LEU A 88 -4.60 7.05 0.85
C LEU A 88 -3.55 6.23 0.10
N VAL A 89 -2.30 6.66 0.17
CA VAL A 89 -1.16 5.95 -0.43
C VAL A 89 -0.30 5.31 0.66
N SER A 90 0.10 4.05 0.48
CA SER A 90 1.11 3.39 1.31
C SER A 90 2.41 3.24 0.52
N ASP A 91 3.49 3.83 1.01
CA ASP A 91 4.85 3.58 0.52
C ASP A 91 5.32 2.24 1.07
N SER A 92 5.28 1.19 0.26
CA SER A 92 5.27 -0.20 0.69
C SER A 92 6.57 -0.97 0.41
N HIS A 93 7.54 -0.34 -0.27
CA HIS A 93 8.83 -0.96 -0.60
C HIS A 93 9.91 -0.68 0.44
N GLY A 94 10.75 -1.67 0.71
CA GLY A 94 12.03 -1.54 1.43
C GLY A 94 11.90 -0.81 2.76
N ASN A 95 12.43 0.41 2.84
CA ASN A 95 12.38 1.25 4.05
C ASN A 95 11.07 2.05 4.21
N GLY A 96 10.15 2.01 3.23
CA GLY A 96 8.90 2.77 3.23
C GLY A 96 9.10 4.29 3.13
N GLN A 97 10.16 4.74 2.46
CA GLN A 97 10.53 6.14 2.29
C GLN A 97 10.94 6.46 0.85
N ASN A 98 10.33 5.77 -0.12
CA ASN A 98 10.69 5.83 -1.53
C ASN A 98 10.01 6.97 -2.28
N LEU A 99 8.73 7.22 -1.98
CA LEU A 99 7.94 8.26 -2.64
C LEU A 99 8.46 9.67 -2.31
N LEU A 100 8.47 10.54 -3.32
CA LEU A 100 8.78 11.97 -3.20
C LEU A 100 7.52 12.72 -2.73
N ILE A 101 7.34 12.84 -1.42
CA ILE A 101 6.09 13.32 -0.81
C ILE A 101 5.73 14.76 -1.18
N ASP A 102 6.70 15.57 -1.54
CA ASP A 102 6.55 16.95 -2.00
C ASP A 102 5.90 17.07 -3.41
N ARG A 103 5.70 15.96 -4.09
CA ARG A 103 5.05 15.90 -5.40
C ARG A 103 3.53 15.63 -5.33
N PHE A 104 3.02 15.26 -4.16
CA PHE A 104 1.60 14.94 -3.97
C PHE A 104 0.80 16.17 -3.58
N GLY A 105 -0.49 16.20 -3.98
CA GLY A 105 -1.42 17.25 -3.58
C GLY A 105 -1.73 17.23 -2.07
N GLU A 106 -2.25 18.33 -1.56
CA GLU A 106 -2.58 18.50 -0.13
C GLU A 106 -3.70 17.53 0.34
N ASP A 107 -4.48 16.99 -0.58
CA ASP A 107 -5.60 16.09 -0.37
C ASP A 107 -5.21 14.59 -0.33
N VAL A 108 -3.91 14.27 -0.53
CA VAL A 108 -3.39 12.91 -0.48
C VAL A 108 -2.66 12.65 0.83
N LYS A 109 -3.05 11.61 1.54
CA LYS A 109 -2.32 11.12 2.72
C LYS A 109 -1.38 9.99 2.35
N ILE A 110 -0.22 9.90 3.02
CA ILE A 110 0.80 8.89 2.72
C ILE A 110 1.25 8.18 4.00
N VAL A 111 1.12 6.86 4.03
CA VAL A 111 1.70 6.01 5.06
C VAL A 111 3.16 5.74 4.74
N ARG A 112 4.08 6.00 5.71
CA ARG A 112 5.53 5.89 5.50
C ARG A 112 6.21 5.11 6.60
N SER A 113 7.32 4.43 6.22
CA SER A 113 8.26 3.74 7.11
C SER A 113 7.65 2.59 7.91
N TRP A 114 8.44 1.92 8.72
CA TRP A 114 8.11 0.72 9.48
C TRP A 114 8.45 0.89 10.97
N PRO A 115 7.91 0.04 11.91
CA PRO A 115 7.03 -1.12 11.67
C PRO A 115 5.56 -0.74 11.48
N ARG A 116 4.78 -1.63 10.83
CA ARG A 116 3.34 -1.49 10.59
C ARG A 116 2.63 -2.81 10.86
N ALA A 117 1.48 -2.76 11.52
CA ALA A 117 0.71 -3.94 11.90
C ALA A 117 0.15 -4.71 10.67
N LEU A 118 -0.29 -3.96 9.63
CA LEU A 118 -0.83 -4.53 8.40
C LEU A 118 0.16 -4.48 7.23
N THR A 119 1.47 -4.35 7.50
CA THR A 119 2.52 -4.31 6.48
C THR A 119 2.26 -3.27 5.39
N MET A 120 2.25 -3.68 4.13
CA MET A 120 2.02 -2.84 2.94
C MET A 120 0.59 -2.27 2.88
N MET A 121 -0.34 -2.82 3.68
CA MET A 121 -1.75 -2.43 3.75
C MET A 121 -2.09 -1.57 4.97
N GLU A 122 -1.09 -1.04 5.69
CA GLU A 122 -1.34 -0.20 6.86
C GLU A 122 -2.22 1.00 6.55
N GLY A 123 -3.25 1.20 7.37
CA GLY A 123 -4.22 2.27 7.23
C GLY A 123 -5.44 1.93 6.36
N ILE A 124 -5.51 0.70 5.82
CA ILE A 124 -6.75 0.20 5.19
C ILE A 124 -7.78 -0.16 6.26
N ASP A 125 -9.05 0.11 5.97
CA ASP A 125 -10.20 -0.26 6.77
C ASP A 125 -11.44 -0.47 5.87
N ASP A 126 -12.58 -0.79 6.47
CA ASP A 126 -13.86 -1.03 5.79
C ASP A 126 -14.50 0.22 5.17
N SER A 127 -13.91 1.39 5.34
CA SER A 127 -14.36 2.63 4.70
C SER A 127 -13.83 2.80 3.28
N PHE A 128 -12.89 1.96 2.83
CA PHE A 128 -12.38 1.98 1.45
C PHE A 128 -13.27 1.19 0.52
N ASP A 129 -13.45 1.72 -0.69
CA ASP A 129 -14.26 1.08 -1.74
C ASP A 129 -13.42 0.19 -2.66
N GLY A 130 -12.11 0.48 -2.83
CA GLY A 130 -11.23 -0.30 -3.68
C GLY A 130 -9.75 -0.06 -3.41
N ALA A 131 -8.91 -1.05 -3.79
CA ALA A 131 -7.47 -0.98 -3.66
C ALA A 131 -6.77 -1.11 -5.02
N ILE A 132 -5.73 -0.32 -5.23
CA ILE A 132 -4.83 -0.32 -6.40
C ILE A 132 -3.43 -0.65 -5.94
N PHE A 133 -2.77 -1.59 -6.61
CA PHE A 133 -1.38 -1.98 -6.34
C PHE A 133 -0.47 -1.52 -7.47
N ILE A 134 0.50 -0.67 -7.14
CA ILE A 134 1.43 -0.07 -8.10
C ILE A 134 2.83 -0.63 -7.89
N GLY A 135 3.49 -1.03 -8.97
CA GLY A 135 4.88 -1.47 -8.93
C GLY A 135 5.12 -2.82 -8.25
N TYR A 136 4.12 -3.69 -8.21
CA TYR A 136 4.20 -5.04 -7.62
C TYR A 136 4.98 -6.01 -8.52
N HIS A 137 5.39 -7.12 -7.96
CA HIS A 137 6.22 -8.15 -8.60
C HIS A 137 5.69 -9.56 -8.35
N ALA A 138 6.19 -10.52 -9.13
CA ALA A 138 5.84 -11.92 -8.99
C ALA A 138 6.42 -12.55 -7.71
N GLY A 139 5.80 -13.65 -7.26
CA GLY A 139 6.17 -14.33 -6.02
C GLY A 139 7.46 -15.13 -6.11
N THR A 140 8.01 -15.51 -4.94
CA THR A 140 9.28 -16.27 -4.80
C THR A 140 9.31 -17.56 -5.64
N THR A 141 8.17 -18.20 -5.83
CA THR A 141 8.07 -19.48 -6.54
C THR A 141 7.90 -19.33 -8.06
N ASN A 142 7.81 -18.11 -8.56
CA ASN A 142 7.69 -17.84 -9.99
C ASN A 142 9.07 -17.67 -10.63
N PRO A 143 9.47 -18.53 -11.59
CA PRO A 143 10.77 -18.42 -12.25
C PRO A 143 10.81 -17.34 -13.35
N GLU A 144 9.66 -16.78 -13.75
CA GLU A 144 9.53 -15.92 -14.93
C GLU A 144 9.45 -14.42 -14.58
N GLY A 145 9.34 -14.06 -13.29
CA GLY A 145 9.20 -12.65 -12.88
C GLY A 145 10.52 -11.93 -12.67
N VAL A 146 10.54 -10.64 -13.02
CA VAL A 146 11.66 -9.74 -12.68
C VAL A 146 11.66 -9.49 -11.19
N ARG A 147 12.80 -9.72 -10.53
CA ARG A 147 12.98 -9.51 -9.09
C ARG A 147 11.97 -10.28 -8.21
N ALA A 148 11.45 -11.40 -8.71
CA ALA A 148 10.43 -12.22 -8.05
C ALA A 148 10.85 -12.64 -6.64
N HIS A 149 10.04 -12.29 -5.65
CA HIS A 149 10.22 -12.69 -4.24
C HIS A 149 8.91 -12.51 -3.46
N THR A 150 8.91 -12.81 -2.16
CA THR A 150 7.75 -12.53 -1.30
C THR A 150 8.26 -12.06 0.05
N MET A 151 7.99 -10.82 0.42
CA MET A 151 8.32 -10.12 1.68
C MET A 151 9.82 -10.00 1.97
N SER A 152 10.62 -11.02 1.73
CA SER A 152 12.05 -11.00 1.97
C SER A 152 12.79 -12.00 1.09
N SER A 153 13.47 -11.53 0.05
CA SER A 153 14.35 -12.36 -0.77
C SER A 153 15.57 -12.90 0.01
N ALA A 154 15.92 -12.28 1.13
CA ALA A 154 17.06 -12.69 1.95
C ALA A 154 16.76 -13.88 2.86
N THR A 155 15.54 -13.98 3.41
CA THR A 155 15.23 -14.90 4.51
C THR A 155 14.16 -15.93 4.21
N LEU A 156 13.27 -15.67 3.25
CA LEU A 156 12.09 -16.48 2.96
C LEU A 156 12.18 -17.17 1.59
N THR A 157 11.59 -18.35 1.47
CA THR A 157 11.47 -19.10 0.22
C THR A 157 10.03 -19.37 -0.19
N ASP A 158 9.08 -19.33 0.76
CA ASP A 158 7.65 -19.49 0.49
C ASP A 158 6.84 -18.94 1.66
N ILE A 159 5.69 -18.36 1.34
CA ILE A 159 4.65 -17.99 2.30
C ILE A 159 3.34 -18.54 1.74
N ARG A 160 2.59 -19.28 2.56
CA ARG A 160 1.32 -19.85 2.13
C ARG A 160 0.16 -19.33 2.96
N ILE A 161 -0.93 -19.06 2.29
CA ILE A 161 -2.24 -18.83 2.88
C ILE A 161 -3.05 -20.08 2.64
N ASN A 162 -3.44 -20.77 3.70
CA ASN A 162 -3.99 -22.13 3.63
C ASN A 162 -3.02 -23.03 2.82
N ASP A 163 -3.45 -23.63 1.75
CA ASP A 163 -2.60 -24.50 0.91
C ASP A 163 -2.02 -23.80 -0.33
N TYR A 164 -2.25 -22.49 -0.48
CA TYR A 164 -1.82 -21.73 -1.65
C TYR A 164 -0.54 -20.94 -1.38
N SER A 165 0.49 -21.13 -2.22
CA SER A 165 1.70 -20.30 -2.20
C SER A 165 1.34 -18.86 -2.59
N SER A 166 1.60 -17.92 -1.71
CA SER A 166 1.20 -16.53 -1.83
C SER A 166 2.38 -15.65 -2.25
N ASN A 167 2.08 -14.64 -3.03
CA ASN A 167 2.96 -13.49 -3.24
C ASN A 167 2.41 -12.25 -2.50
N GLU A 168 3.08 -11.12 -2.62
CA GLU A 168 2.65 -9.89 -1.95
C GLU A 168 1.31 -9.37 -2.49
N THR A 169 1.07 -9.51 -3.79
CA THR A 169 -0.24 -9.18 -4.39
C THR A 169 -1.38 -9.96 -3.72
N ILE A 170 -1.22 -11.29 -3.60
CA ILE A 170 -2.26 -12.17 -3.05
C ILE A 170 -2.40 -11.98 -1.54
N TRP A 171 -1.28 -11.81 -0.81
CA TRP A 171 -1.30 -11.51 0.62
C TRP A 171 -2.08 -10.23 0.89
N ASN A 172 -1.73 -9.16 0.18
CA ASN A 172 -2.33 -7.86 0.37
C ASN A 172 -3.79 -7.81 -0.10
N ALA A 173 -4.13 -8.57 -1.15
CA ALA A 173 -5.52 -8.74 -1.57
C ALA A 173 -6.35 -9.47 -0.50
N ALA A 174 -5.76 -10.46 0.17
CA ALA A 174 -6.42 -11.14 1.29
C ALA A 174 -6.61 -10.22 2.51
N VAL A 175 -5.65 -9.33 2.78
CA VAL A 175 -5.80 -8.30 3.82
C VAL A 175 -6.91 -7.31 3.43
N ALA A 176 -6.92 -6.80 2.19
CA ALA A 176 -7.99 -5.92 1.71
C ALA A 176 -9.36 -6.60 1.80
N GLY A 177 -9.45 -7.86 1.36
CA GLY A 177 -10.66 -8.66 1.42
C GLY A 177 -11.18 -8.91 2.84
N ASN A 178 -10.30 -8.94 3.85
CA ASN A 178 -10.69 -9.03 5.27
C ASN A 178 -11.52 -7.81 5.73
N PHE A 179 -11.35 -6.66 5.07
CA PHE A 179 -12.14 -5.44 5.26
C PHE A 179 -13.24 -5.28 4.21
N GLY A 180 -13.47 -6.26 3.34
CA GLY A 180 -14.46 -6.19 2.27
C GLY A 180 -14.03 -5.33 1.07
N VAL A 181 -12.76 -4.97 0.96
CA VAL A 181 -12.23 -4.08 -0.09
C VAL A 181 -11.67 -4.90 -1.25
N PRO A 182 -12.21 -4.73 -2.49
CA PRO A 182 -11.67 -5.40 -3.66
C PRO A 182 -10.36 -4.77 -4.13
N VAL A 183 -9.41 -5.60 -4.59
CA VAL A 183 -8.27 -5.14 -5.37
C VAL A 183 -8.72 -4.99 -6.83
N ILE A 184 -8.74 -3.77 -7.31
CA ILE A 184 -9.30 -3.45 -8.64
C ILE A 184 -8.26 -3.36 -9.74
N MET A 185 -6.98 -3.14 -9.36
CA MET A 185 -5.88 -3.01 -10.31
C MET A 185 -4.54 -3.42 -9.71
N VAL A 186 -3.69 -4.04 -10.54
CA VAL A 186 -2.27 -4.32 -10.23
C VAL A 186 -1.40 -3.85 -11.39
N SER A 187 -0.28 -3.17 -11.12
CA SER A 187 0.76 -2.86 -12.10
C SER A 187 2.08 -3.57 -11.78
N GLY A 188 2.80 -4.00 -12.81
CA GLY A 188 4.06 -4.69 -12.68
C GLY A 188 4.56 -5.24 -14.02
N ASP A 189 5.30 -6.35 -13.97
CA ASP A 189 5.66 -7.11 -15.16
C ASP A 189 4.53 -8.06 -15.63
N ASP A 190 4.75 -8.74 -16.73
CA ASP A 190 3.80 -9.69 -17.32
C ASP A 190 3.54 -10.91 -16.42
N ALA A 191 4.56 -11.40 -15.70
CA ALA A 191 4.42 -12.50 -14.75
C ALA A 191 3.56 -12.10 -13.55
N THR A 192 3.74 -10.89 -13.02
CA THR A 192 2.93 -10.31 -11.95
C THR A 192 1.46 -10.20 -12.35
N ALA A 193 1.22 -9.68 -13.56
CA ALA A 193 -0.13 -9.55 -14.10
C ALA A 193 -0.83 -10.92 -14.27
N ALA A 194 -0.08 -11.92 -14.73
CA ALA A 194 -0.59 -13.29 -14.87
C ALA A 194 -0.96 -13.92 -13.52
N GLU A 195 -0.08 -13.81 -12.49
CA GLU A 195 -0.36 -14.30 -11.13
C GLU A 195 -1.57 -13.61 -10.51
N ALA A 196 -1.66 -12.27 -10.64
CA ALA A 196 -2.78 -11.51 -10.12
C ALA A 196 -4.11 -11.97 -10.72
N LYS A 197 -4.19 -12.07 -12.05
CA LYS A 197 -5.41 -12.55 -12.74
C LYS A 197 -5.75 -14.00 -12.43
N ALA A 198 -4.76 -14.87 -12.34
CA ALA A 198 -5.00 -16.28 -12.02
C ALA A 198 -5.65 -16.47 -10.64
N ARG A 199 -5.43 -15.55 -9.70
CA ARG A 199 -5.94 -15.66 -8.34
C ARG A 199 -7.09 -14.74 -8.03
N LEU A 200 -7.04 -13.49 -8.49
CA LEU A 200 -8.03 -12.46 -8.17
C LEU A 200 -9.13 -12.35 -9.24
N GLY A 201 -9.02 -13.11 -10.33
CA GLY A 201 -9.99 -13.08 -11.41
C GLY A 201 -9.78 -11.91 -12.39
N ASP A 202 -10.89 -11.41 -12.95
CA ASP A 202 -10.86 -10.39 -13.99
C ASP A 202 -10.69 -8.97 -13.42
N ILE A 203 -9.55 -8.72 -12.77
CA ILE A 203 -9.13 -7.40 -12.35
C ILE A 203 -8.36 -6.68 -13.47
N GLU A 204 -8.24 -5.35 -13.38
CA GLU A 204 -7.41 -4.58 -14.30
C GLU A 204 -5.91 -4.80 -14.02
N THR A 205 -5.11 -4.93 -15.08
CA THR A 205 -3.65 -5.03 -14.96
C THR A 205 -2.95 -4.08 -15.90
N ALA A 206 -1.89 -3.39 -15.40
CA ALA A 206 -1.02 -2.53 -16.17
C ALA A 206 0.37 -3.17 -16.31
N VAL A 207 0.64 -3.83 -17.43
CA VAL A 207 1.96 -4.38 -17.72
C VAL A 207 2.85 -3.26 -18.23
N VAL A 208 3.94 -2.96 -17.51
CA VAL A 208 4.89 -1.90 -17.86
C VAL A 208 6.25 -2.44 -18.31
N LYS A 209 6.48 -3.74 -18.14
CA LYS A 209 7.68 -4.45 -18.62
C LYS A 209 7.40 -5.94 -18.80
N TRP A 210 8.25 -6.60 -19.62
CA TRP A 210 8.18 -8.03 -19.95
C TRP A 210 9.48 -8.69 -19.54
N ALA A 211 9.39 -9.71 -18.70
CA ALA A 211 10.54 -10.38 -18.13
C ALA A 211 11.30 -11.22 -19.15
N HIS A 212 12.63 -11.16 -19.11
CA HIS A 212 13.52 -12.10 -19.80
C HIS A 212 14.24 -13.01 -18.81
N SER A 213 14.49 -12.50 -17.61
CA SER A 213 15.07 -13.22 -16.48
C SER A 213 14.86 -12.41 -15.20
N PHE A 214 15.35 -12.93 -14.06
CA PHE A 214 15.27 -12.28 -12.76
C PHE A 214 15.84 -10.83 -12.73
N HIS A 215 16.79 -10.51 -13.62
CA HIS A 215 17.46 -9.20 -13.71
C HIS A 215 17.40 -8.56 -15.10
N SER A 216 16.54 -9.03 -15.99
CA SER A 216 16.45 -8.50 -17.36
C SER A 216 15.01 -8.45 -17.84
N ALA A 217 14.64 -7.35 -18.49
CA ALA A 217 13.33 -7.13 -19.08
C ALA A 217 13.39 -6.22 -20.32
N THR A 218 12.43 -6.37 -21.21
CA THR A 218 11.99 -5.28 -22.08
C THR A 218 11.06 -4.38 -21.29
N THR A 219 11.26 -3.08 -21.29
CA THR A 219 10.47 -2.14 -20.49
C THR A 219 9.89 -1.01 -21.33
N LEU A 220 8.73 -0.50 -20.93
CA LEU A 220 8.26 0.80 -21.41
C LEU A 220 9.20 1.93 -20.94
N THR A 221 9.11 3.08 -21.57
CA THR A 221 9.69 4.30 -20.99
C THR A 221 8.80 4.78 -19.83
N PRO A 222 9.33 5.52 -18.84
CA PRO A 222 8.52 5.98 -17.69
C PRO A 222 7.26 6.74 -18.11
N LYS A 223 7.35 7.59 -19.14
CA LYS A 223 6.18 8.32 -19.67
C LYS A 223 5.12 7.38 -20.26
N ALA A 224 5.54 6.34 -20.97
CA ALA A 224 4.61 5.36 -21.56
C ALA A 224 3.99 4.47 -20.45
N GLY A 225 4.77 4.03 -19.44
CA GLY A 225 4.27 3.29 -18.29
C GLY A 225 3.23 4.07 -17.51
N GLN A 226 3.52 5.34 -17.20
CA GLN A 226 2.56 6.22 -16.52
C GLN A 226 1.25 6.40 -17.31
N ALA A 227 1.33 6.51 -18.66
CA ALA A 227 0.12 6.61 -19.48
C ALA A 227 -0.74 5.34 -19.42
N VAL A 228 -0.13 4.16 -19.46
CA VAL A 228 -0.82 2.87 -19.32
C VAL A 228 -1.45 2.76 -17.92
N ILE A 229 -0.72 3.08 -16.86
CA ILE A 229 -1.21 3.03 -15.47
C ILE A 229 -2.41 3.96 -15.29
N ARG A 230 -2.32 5.22 -15.76
CA ARG A 230 -3.42 6.18 -15.66
C ARG A 230 -4.70 5.67 -16.32
N GLN A 231 -4.61 5.18 -17.55
CA GLN A 231 -5.76 4.65 -18.28
C GLN A 231 -6.35 3.42 -17.60
N THR A 232 -5.50 2.54 -17.06
CA THR A 232 -5.93 1.32 -16.39
C THR A 232 -6.59 1.63 -15.05
N ALA A 233 -6.07 2.58 -14.28
CA ALA A 233 -6.68 3.02 -13.03
C ALA A 233 -8.05 3.67 -13.25
N GLU A 234 -8.20 4.46 -14.32
CA GLU A 234 -9.49 5.03 -14.70
C GLU A 234 -10.52 3.92 -15.01
N ARG A 235 -10.14 2.90 -15.80
CA ARG A 235 -11.04 1.75 -16.07
C ARG A 235 -11.36 0.98 -14.80
N ALA A 236 -10.35 0.71 -13.96
CA ALA A 236 -10.52 -0.03 -12.71
C ALA A 236 -11.55 0.62 -11.78
N VAL A 237 -11.47 1.94 -11.59
CA VAL A 237 -12.46 2.66 -10.76
C VAL A 237 -13.85 2.68 -11.42
N ARG A 238 -13.95 2.79 -12.74
CA ARG A 238 -15.24 2.67 -13.43
C ARG A 238 -15.88 1.29 -13.23
N ARG A 239 -15.10 0.22 -13.29
CA ARG A 239 -15.55 -1.16 -13.04
C ARG A 239 -15.92 -1.39 -11.57
N LEU A 240 -15.19 -0.78 -10.64
CA LEU A 240 -15.55 -0.75 -9.22
C LEU A 240 -16.94 -0.14 -9.03
N LEU A 241 -17.18 1.04 -9.61
CA LEU A 241 -18.48 1.73 -9.52
C LEU A 241 -19.62 0.96 -10.20
N ALA A 242 -19.31 0.12 -11.18
CA ALA A 242 -20.26 -0.78 -11.82
C ALA A 242 -20.53 -2.07 -11.02
N GLY A 243 -19.80 -2.30 -9.91
CA GLY A 243 -19.93 -3.52 -9.10
C GLY A 243 -19.42 -4.78 -9.80
N GLU A 244 -18.41 -4.66 -10.65
CA GLU A 244 -17.90 -5.77 -11.47
C GLU A 244 -16.74 -6.53 -10.81
N ILE A 245 -16.21 -6.06 -9.67
CA ILE A 245 -15.02 -6.63 -9.02
C ILE A 245 -15.34 -6.90 -7.56
N ASP A 246 -15.25 -8.18 -7.18
CA ASP A 246 -15.51 -8.63 -5.81
C ASP A 246 -14.23 -8.65 -4.95
N PRO A 247 -14.33 -8.51 -3.61
CA PRO A 247 -13.23 -8.71 -2.70
C PRO A 247 -12.69 -10.14 -2.75
N TYR A 248 -11.36 -10.29 -2.65
CA TYR A 248 -10.72 -11.59 -2.52
C TYR A 248 -10.83 -12.12 -1.07
N LEU A 249 -11.75 -13.03 -0.83
CA LEU A 249 -12.03 -13.59 0.49
C LEU A 249 -11.22 -14.86 0.75
N VAL A 250 -10.61 -14.94 1.93
CA VAL A 250 -9.89 -16.13 2.40
C VAL A 250 -10.73 -16.85 3.46
N GLN A 251 -10.79 -18.16 3.35
CA GLN A 251 -11.49 -18.98 4.34
C GLN A 251 -10.79 -18.90 5.71
N THR A 252 -11.57 -18.62 6.75
CA THR A 252 -11.13 -18.58 8.15
C THR A 252 -11.48 -19.87 8.89
N PRO A 253 -10.69 -20.32 9.91
CA PRO A 253 -9.42 -19.73 10.32
C PRO A 253 -8.36 -19.87 9.23
N VAL A 254 -7.38 -18.94 9.20
CA VAL A 254 -6.35 -18.87 8.16
C VAL A 254 -5.11 -19.63 8.60
N ALA A 255 -4.76 -20.69 7.90
CA ALA A 255 -3.52 -21.41 8.15
C ALA A 255 -2.37 -20.74 7.38
N ILE A 256 -1.41 -20.17 8.10
CA ILE A 256 -0.23 -19.54 7.51
C ILE A 256 0.95 -20.48 7.65
N THR A 257 1.61 -20.79 6.52
CA THR A 257 2.88 -21.51 6.51
C THR A 257 3.98 -20.58 5.99
N VAL A 258 5.03 -20.41 6.79
CA VAL A 258 6.20 -19.61 6.43
C VAL A 258 7.41 -20.50 6.32
N ARG A 259 8.09 -20.45 5.17
CA ARG A 259 9.28 -21.24 4.88
C ARG A 259 10.52 -20.34 4.81
N PHE A 260 11.49 -20.64 5.65
CA PHE A 260 12.75 -19.91 5.77
C PHE A 260 13.86 -20.53 4.91
N LYS A 261 14.82 -19.73 4.49
CA LYS A 261 16.06 -20.23 3.86
C LYS A 261 16.95 -21.02 4.82
N HIS A 262 16.93 -20.65 6.11
CA HIS A 262 17.70 -21.32 7.17
C HIS A 262 16.76 -22.12 8.08
N TYR A 263 17.26 -23.24 8.63
CA TYR A 263 16.46 -24.13 9.50
C TYR A 263 16.24 -23.58 10.92
N GLN A 264 17.17 -22.74 11.42
CA GLN A 264 17.15 -22.29 12.82
C GLN A 264 15.89 -21.50 13.19
N PRO A 265 15.35 -20.58 12.37
CA PRO A 265 14.11 -19.89 12.70
C PRO A 265 12.94 -20.86 12.93
N SER A 266 12.75 -21.86 12.08
CA SER A 266 11.67 -22.85 12.23
C SER A 266 11.83 -23.69 13.50
N GLN A 267 13.04 -24.01 13.89
CA GLN A 267 13.32 -24.78 15.10
C GLN A 267 12.99 -23.97 16.37
N ILE A 268 13.43 -22.71 16.43
CA ILE A 268 13.24 -21.90 17.64
C ILE A 268 11.79 -21.45 17.77
N LEU A 269 11.14 -21.07 16.68
CA LEU A 269 9.72 -20.71 16.68
C LEU A 269 8.83 -21.85 17.18
N ALA A 270 9.17 -23.10 16.87
CA ALA A 270 8.43 -24.28 17.34
C ALA A 270 8.52 -24.51 18.87
N TYR A 271 9.33 -23.78 19.63
CA TYR A 271 9.25 -23.75 21.09
C TYR A 271 8.06 -22.95 21.62
N LEU A 272 7.46 -22.11 20.78
CA LEU A 272 6.21 -21.42 21.09
C LEU A 272 5.02 -22.27 20.64
N GLN A 273 4.09 -22.56 21.54
CA GLN A 273 2.96 -23.46 21.31
C GLN A 273 2.05 -23.10 20.13
N MET A 274 2.07 -21.82 19.70
CA MET A 274 1.28 -21.35 18.58
C MET A 274 1.84 -21.76 17.22
N PHE A 275 3.12 -22.17 17.14
CA PHE A 275 3.76 -22.57 15.90
C PHE A 275 3.95 -24.08 15.84
N GLU A 276 3.42 -24.70 14.79
CA GLU A 276 3.70 -26.07 14.41
C GLU A 276 4.90 -26.11 13.47
N ARG A 277 5.94 -26.88 13.79
CA ARG A 277 7.05 -27.12 12.87
C ARG A 277 6.64 -28.15 11.82
N ILE A 278 6.53 -27.72 10.57
CA ILE A 278 6.12 -28.60 9.46
C ILE A 278 7.27 -29.44 8.93
N ASP A 279 8.45 -28.81 8.81
CA ASP A 279 9.69 -29.48 8.41
C ASP A 279 10.92 -28.69 8.92
N ALA A 280 12.11 -29.04 8.41
CA ALA A 280 13.34 -28.39 8.83
C ALA A 280 13.36 -26.87 8.65
N HIS A 281 12.60 -26.33 7.68
CA HIS A 281 12.63 -24.94 7.28
C HIS A 281 11.29 -24.20 7.46
N ALA A 282 10.20 -24.88 7.80
CA ALA A 282 8.89 -24.29 7.81
C ALA A 282 8.16 -24.40 9.15
N VAL A 283 7.44 -23.35 9.49
CA VAL A 283 6.45 -23.33 10.55
C VAL A 283 5.07 -23.01 9.98
N ARG A 284 4.05 -23.56 10.65
CA ARG A 284 2.64 -23.21 10.43
C ARG A 284 2.05 -22.65 11.71
N TYR A 285 1.12 -21.71 11.54
CA TYR A 285 0.23 -21.30 12.60
C TYR A 285 -1.15 -20.98 12.04
N ASN A 286 -2.19 -21.04 12.90
CA ASN A 286 -3.56 -20.72 12.52
C ASN A 286 -3.94 -19.38 13.14
N ALA A 287 -4.32 -18.45 12.27
CA ALA A 287 -4.83 -17.13 12.65
C ALA A 287 -6.36 -17.11 12.56
N ALA A 288 -7.02 -16.32 13.38
CA ALA A 288 -8.45 -16.12 13.30
C ALA A 288 -8.86 -15.49 11.96
N ASP A 289 -8.06 -14.56 11.47
CA ASP A 289 -8.29 -13.80 10.23
C ASP A 289 -6.96 -13.31 9.60
N MET A 290 -7.05 -12.54 8.51
CA MET A 290 -5.87 -12.00 7.82
C MET A 290 -5.19 -10.86 8.58
N GLU A 291 -5.89 -10.19 9.49
CA GLU A 291 -5.28 -9.15 10.34
C GLU A 291 -4.34 -9.79 11.37
N GLU A 292 -4.78 -10.82 12.09
CA GLU A 292 -3.92 -11.61 12.99
C GLU A 292 -2.77 -12.29 12.22
N ALA A 293 -3.08 -12.87 11.05
CA ALA A 293 -2.10 -13.48 10.17
C ALA A 293 -0.98 -12.50 9.80
N THR A 294 -1.35 -11.26 9.44
CA THR A 294 -0.41 -10.24 9.01
C THR A 294 0.43 -9.72 10.16
N ARG A 295 -0.16 -9.48 11.35
CA ARG A 295 0.59 -9.11 12.55
C ARG A 295 1.62 -10.17 12.94
N THR A 296 1.27 -11.45 12.83
CA THR A 296 2.22 -12.55 13.08
C THR A 296 3.31 -12.59 12.01
N LEU A 297 2.99 -12.36 10.72
CA LEU A 297 4.00 -12.26 9.67
C LEU A 297 4.98 -11.10 9.91
N VAL A 298 4.51 -9.96 10.42
CA VAL A 298 5.37 -8.85 10.83
C VAL A 298 6.38 -9.32 11.89
N PHE A 299 5.94 -10.05 12.89
CA PHE A 299 6.83 -10.64 13.89
C PHE A 299 7.84 -11.60 13.24
N LEU A 300 7.39 -12.56 12.43
CA LEU A 300 8.24 -13.56 11.78
C LEU A 300 9.28 -12.94 10.84
N ARG A 301 8.90 -11.91 10.10
CA ARG A 301 9.80 -11.18 9.19
C ARG A 301 10.90 -10.43 9.95
N ASN A 302 10.59 -9.87 11.11
CA ASN A 302 11.51 -9.08 11.92
C ASN A 302 12.23 -9.91 13.01
N TYR A 303 11.81 -11.15 13.20
CA TYR A 303 12.44 -12.07 14.15
C TYR A 303 13.86 -12.43 13.70
N ARG A 304 14.82 -12.24 14.61
CA ARG A 304 16.23 -12.50 14.38
C ARG A 304 16.68 -13.63 15.30
N ALA A 305 16.67 -14.88 14.80
CA ALA A 305 17.16 -16.04 15.52
C ALA A 305 18.70 -16.09 15.60
N ASP A 306 19.38 -15.30 14.79
CA ASP A 306 20.83 -15.21 14.65
C ASP A 306 21.44 -13.97 15.33
N ILE A 307 20.67 -13.26 16.15
CA ILE A 307 21.21 -12.15 16.94
C ILE A 307 22.20 -12.72 17.95
N THR A 308 23.47 -12.41 17.74
CA THR A 308 24.51 -12.63 18.73
C THR A 308 24.63 -11.39 19.61
N PRO A 309 24.90 -11.57 20.92
CA PRO A 309 25.12 -10.44 21.83
C PRO A 309 26.33 -9.61 21.43
#